data_f0c717f3c3e17328787756234660f680
#
_entry.id   f0c717f3c3e17328787756234660f680
#
_cell.length_a   1.000
_cell.length_b   1.000
_cell.length_c   1.000
_cell.angle_alpha   90.00
_cell.angle_beta   90.00
_cell.angle_gamma   90.00
#
_symmetry.space_group_name_H-M   'P 1'
#
loop_
_entity.id
_entity.type
_entity.pdbx_description
1 polymer ?
#
loop_
_entity_poly.entity_id
_entity_poly.type
_entity_poly.pdbx_seq_one_letter_code
_entity_poly.pdbx_strand_id
1 'polypeptide(L)'
;MFALAAACAWGAWSVPNDAAQWFLAASGAVAVIAGTDRRRAEQDRERKRRAAETPSGVYGTASFMTGEEAARAGLTNPAGLFLGALEGRMLFHTGKAHCISVAPARSGKGTSAVIPNLLHSQASTYIIDPKGELAGVTARHRRETFGQKVIVLNPWGLHGLPKHRFNPLAYLIDIYEDETIRRGLTEEVAALALQLVPEPEDARNKFFREGSRKLLRAIMLHFASRGRPASCTLPDLWRVLQNATRMDETLIEMAGSDALGGVVADFADDIARTLEKNPESFQSFIEGATQAVSIFDPAGWLADSVMASDFSFGELKTGKVSVYLVIPPDRVATHGAWLGLLTRQAITAVARQPGNTPVLFMLDEFANMGKLAGLSESLTLLPGLGVRVWIIVQSLDQLRTVYGREATNTILSQAEVQQFFAVQDHGLAKMLSDALGQRTVKTLSVNLGRKEDDDPGESRAEAARPLMSPDEIRLMPTGQQILLIQSHRPIRAQRVPFWTVAPWCDWAAPNPVEGAHPRPEPTYRLTYREKRDD
;
A
#
# COMPACT_ATOMS: atom_id res chain seq x y z
N MET A 1 15.69 63.87 8.88
CA MET A 1 14.71 64.53 9.78
C MET A 1 15.04 64.41 11.26
N PHE A 2 15.34 63.25 11.81
CA PHE A 2 15.77 63.14 13.21
C PHE A 2 17.03 63.95 13.56
N ALA A 3 18.00 63.96 12.69
CA ALA A 3 19.21 64.77 12.86
C ALA A 3 18.92 66.29 12.87
N LEU A 4 17.95 66.73 12.06
CA LEU A 4 17.50 68.12 12.05
C LEU A 4 16.71 68.49 13.29
N ALA A 5 15.85 67.58 13.80
CA ALA A 5 15.13 67.76 15.07
C ALA A 5 16.07 67.80 16.26
N ALA A 6 17.09 66.94 16.29
CA ALA A 6 18.13 66.96 17.33
C ALA A 6 19.00 68.25 17.27
N ALA A 7 19.33 68.71 16.08
CA ALA A 7 20.05 69.94 15.86
C ALA A 7 19.23 71.16 16.31
N CYS A 8 17.93 71.21 16.05
CA CYS A 8 17.02 72.25 16.49
C CYS A 8 16.86 72.25 18.00
N ALA A 9 16.76 71.09 18.66
CA ALA A 9 16.70 70.98 20.13
C ALA A 9 17.99 71.39 20.78
N TRP A 10 19.14 71.00 20.21
CA TRP A 10 20.46 71.42 20.73
C TRP A 10 20.72 72.95 20.56
N GLY A 11 20.31 73.52 19.43
CA GLY A 11 20.36 74.95 19.16
C GLY A 11 19.52 75.79 20.15
N ALA A 12 18.38 75.24 20.61
CA ALA A 12 17.52 75.89 21.61
C ALA A 12 18.20 76.09 22.96
N TRP A 13 19.16 75.26 23.33
CA TRP A 13 19.92 75.37 24.63
C TRP A 13 21.14 76.33 24.56
N SER A 14 21.58 76.70 23.40
CA SER A 14 22.76 77.53 23.19
C SER A 14 22.44 78.99 22.90
N VAL A 15 21.17 79.40 22.83
CA VAL A 15 20.76 80.78 22.57
C VAL A 15 20.35 81.49 23.85
N PRO A 16 20.89 82.65 24.19
CA PRO A 16 20.67 83.35 25.48
C PRO A 16 19.29 84.01 25.68
N ASN A 17 18.37 83.86 24.69
CA ASN A 17 17.05 84.51 24.78
C ASN A 17 15.94 83.41 24.94
N ASP A 18 15.21 83.42 26.05
CA ASP A 18 14.18 82.47 26.40
C ASP A 18 13.12 82.28 25.33
N ALA A 19 12.67 83.30 24.62
CA ALA A 19 11.69 83.16 23.54
C ALA A 19 12.23 82.42 22.32
N ALA A 20 13.50 82.58 22.00
CA ALA A 20 14.16 81.86 20.89
C ALA A 20 14.40 80.37 21.24
N GLN A 21 14.72 80.07 22.52
CA GLN A 21 14.84 78.70 23.02
C GLN A 21 13.53 77.93 22.94
N TRP A 22 12.43 78.52 23.36
CA TRP A 22 11.10 77.90 23.24
C TRP A 22 10.67 77.67 21.81
N PHE A 23 10.98 78.60 20.88
CA PHE A 23 10.66 78.48 19.48
C PHE A 23 11.46 77.35 18.80
N LEU A 24 12.74 77.23 19.13
CA LEU A 24 13.59 76.12 18.61
C LEU A 24 13.20 74.79 19.22
N ALA A 25 12.86 74.72 20.49
CA ALA A 25 12.37 73.49 21.15
C ALA A 25 11.02 73.05 20.56
N ALA A 26 10.08 73.99 20.36
CA ALA A 26 8.79 73.68 19.71
C ALA A 26 8.95 73.21 18.27
N SER A 27 9.84 73.85 17.51
CA SER A 27 10.15 73.42 16.12
C SER A 27 10.78 72.02 16.06
N GLY A 28 11.67 71.73 17.00
CA GLY A 28 12.26 70.38 17.19
C GLY A 28 11.20 69.33 17.51
N ALA A 29 10.29 69.64 18.44
CA ALA A 29 9.20 68.74 18.79
C ALA A 29 8.23 68.49 17.62
N VAL A 30 7.88 69.52 16.85
CA VAL A 30 7.05 69.36 15.63
C VAL A 30 7.78 68.52 14.56
N ALA A 31 9.08 68.69 14.41
CA ALA A 31 9.86 67.88 13.46
C ALA A 31 9.95 66.39 13.89
N VAL A 32 10.03 66.10 15.19
CA VAL A 32 9.98 64.73 15.73
C VAL A 32 8.61 64.12 15.52
N ILE A 33 7.53 64.85 15.83
CA ILE A 33 6.15 64.38 15.62
C ILE A 33 5.90 64.11 14.13
N ALA A 34 6.25 65.03 13.26
CA ALA A 34 6.10 64.86 11.79
C ALA A 34 6.95 63.68 11.26
N GLY A 35 8.13 63.43 11.82
CA GLY A 35 8.98 62.30 11.51
C GLY A 35 8.40 60.95 11.94
N THR A 36 7.77 60.90 13.12
CA THR A 36 7.10 59.70 13.64
C THR A 36 5.82 59.38 12.85
N ASP A 37 5.04 60.40 12.49
CA ASP A 37 3.82 60.25 11.69
C ASP A 37 4.12 59.75 10.25
N ARG A 38 5.20 60.24 9.63
CA ARG A 38 5.64 59.73 8.33
C ARG A 38 6.08 58.29 8.40
N ARG A 39 6.85 57.89 9.41
CA ARG A 39 7.24 56.48 9.62
C ARG A 39 6.05 55.58 9.85
N ARG A 40 5.08 56.01 10.66
CA ARG A 40 3.83 55.27 10.85
C ARG A 40 3.05 55.13 9.53
N ALA A 41 2.93 56.22 8.77
CA ALA A 41 2.25 56.19 7.49
C ALA A 41 2.96 55.28 6.45
N GLU A 42 4.31 55.27 6.45
CA GLU A 42 5.08 54.33 5.60
C GLU A 42 4.92 52.89 6.07
N GLN A 43 4.96 52.61 7.37
CA GLN A 43 4.69 51.27 7.93
C GLN A 43 3.27 50.82 7.64
N ASP A 44 2.27 51.70 7.75
CA ASP A 44 0.88 51.38 7.41
C ASP A 44 0.68 51.14 5.90
N ARG A 45 1.38 51.91 5.06
CA ARG A 45 1.37 51.66 3.61
C ARG A 45 1.99 50.31 3.26
N GLU A 46 3.14 49.99 3.87
CA GLU A 46 3.81 48.74 3.66
C GLU A 46 2.99 47.55 4.21
N ARG A 47 2.35 47.69 5.37
CA ARG A 47 1.43 46.72 5.93
C ARG A 47 0.20 46.49 5.02
N LYS A 48 -0.42 47.58 4.51
CA LYS A 48 -1.52 47.52 3.55
C LYS A 48 -1.08 46.88 2.24
N ARG A 49 0.13 47.17 1.76
CA ARG A 49 0.70 46.57 0.55
C ARG A 49 0.92 45.07 0.75
N ARG A 50 1.54 44.65 1.85
CA ARG A 50 1.71 43.22 2.21
C ARG A 50 0.36 42.52 2.37
N ALA A 51 -0.58 43.12 3.05
CA ALA A 51 -1.94 42.59 3.17
C ALA A 51 -2.63 42.50 1.80
N ALA A 52 -2.41 43.49 0.92
CA ALA A 52 -2.93 43.46 -0.45
C ALA A 52 -2.23 42.41 -1.33
N GLU A 53 -1.03 41.97 -1.03
CA GLU A 53 -0.28 40.94 -1.75
C GLU A 53 -0.58 39.51 -1.23
N THR A 54 -1.01 39.36 0.03
CA THR A 54 -1.36 38.06 0.61
C THR A 54 -2.77 37.66 0.20
N PRO A 55 -2.99 36.44 -0.37
CA PRO A 55 -4.32 35.94 -0.67
C PRO A 55 -5.18 35.81 0.59
N SER A 56 -6.48 36.13 0.48
CA SER A 56 -7.41 36.08 1.64
C SER A 56 -7.73 34.66 2.12
N GLY A 57 -7.57 33.67 1.24
CA GLY A 57 -7.93 32.29 1.51
C GLY A 57 -9.43 31.98 1.33
N VAL A 58 -10.23 32.93 0.85
CA VAL A 58 -11.69 32.77 0.68
C VAL A 58 -12.05 31.59 -0.23
N TYR A 59 -11.24 31.33 -1.26
CA TYR A 59 -11.47 30.24 -2.22
C TYR A 59 -10.72 28.95 -1.85
N GLY A 60 -10.01 28.93 -0.72
CA GLY A 60 -9.28 27.78 -0.22
C GLY A 60 -7.85 28.13 0.23
N THR A 61 -7.34 27.28 1.13
CA THR A 61 -6.01 27.44 1.77
C THR A 61 -5.12 26.22 1.54
N ALA A 62 -5.41 25.40 0.53
CA ALA A 62 -4.62 24.20 0.23
C ALA A 62 -3.15 24.54 -0.03
N SER A 63 -2.26 23.81 0.59
CA SER A 63 -0.81 23.93 0.43
C SER A 63 -0.13 22.58 0.63
N PHE A 64 1.00 22.36 -0.01
CA PHE A 64 1.84 21.21 0.31
C PHE A 64 2.49 21.38 1.67
N MET A 65 2.73 20.24 2.33
CA MET A 65 3.51 20.17 3.55
C MET A 65 4.97 20.56 3.28
N THR A 66 5.58 21.30 4.18
CA THR A 66 7.01 21.61 4.18
C THR A 66 7.82 20.57 4.95
N GLY A 67 9.14 20.53 4.75
CA GLY A 67 10.02 19.62 5.47
C GLY A 67 10.03 19.87 7.00
N GLU A 68 9.81 21.10 7.45
CA GLU A 68 9.69 21.42 8.86
C GLU A 68 8.35 20.93 9.45
N GLU A 69 7.26 21.08 8.71
CA GLU A 69 5.96 20.54 9.11
C GLU A 69 6.01 19.01 9.19
N ALA A 70 6.66 18.35 8.23
CA ALA A 70 6.86 16.91 8.24
C ALA A 70 7.66 16.44 9.46
N ALA A 71 8.71 17.17 9.83
CA ALA A 71 9.51 16.87 11.03
C ALA A 71 8.68 17.05 12.32
N ARG A 72 7.92 18.14 12.43
CA ARG A 72 7.02 18.39 13.58
C ARG A 72 5.90 17.33 13.68
N ALA A 73 5.44 16.84 12.55
CA ALA A 73 4.43 15.76 12.47
C ALA A 73 5.00 14.36 12.74
N GLY A 74 6.30 14.23 13.02
CA GLY A 74 6.95 12.94 13.29
C GLY A 74 7.21 12.09 12.03
N LEU A 75 7.01 12.65 10.83
CA LEU A 75 7.21 11.95 9.55
C LEU A 75 8.70 11.78 9.16
N THR A 76 9.63 12.14 10.04
CA THR A 76 11.08 11.92 9.87
C THR A 76 11.64 10.85 10.81
N ASN A 77 10.77 10.14 11.56
CA ASN A 77 11.17 9.09 12.48
C ASN A 77 11.48 7.79 11.71
N PRO A 78 12.74 7.30 11.72
CA PRO A 78 13.14 6.12 10.94
C PRO A 78 12.57 4.80 11.45
N ALA A 79 11.83 4.76 12.55
CA ALA A 79 11.15 3.54 12.99
C ALA A 79 9.95 3.14 12.10
N GLY A 80 9.52 4.03 11.18
CA GLY A 80 8.38 3.83 10.29
C GLY A 80 8.72 3.21 8.93
N LEU A 81 7.69 3.05 8.10
CA LEU A 81 7.87 2.73 6.69
C LEU A 81 8.42 3.94 5.94
N PHE A 82 9.41 3.70 5.12
CA PHE A 82 10.02 4.72 4.28
C PHE A 82 9.09 5.12 3.13
N LEU A 83 8.92 6.43 2.92
CA LEU A 83 8.01 6.98 1.92
C LEU A 83 8.69 7.83 0.83
N GLY A 84 9.96 8.20 1.01
CA GLY A 84 10.68 9.09 0.09
C GLY A 84 11.41 10.21 0.83
N ALA A 85 11.60 11.38 0.20
CA ALA A 85 12.23 12.53 0.84
C ALA A 85 11.50 13.85 0.51
N LEU A 86 11.61 14.82 1.41
CA LEU A 86 11.09 16.17 1.26
C LEU A 86 12.14 17.17 1.76
N GLU A 87 12.55 18.10 0.89
CA GLU A 87 13.52 19.15 1.23
C GLU A 87 14.79 18.58 1.91
N GLY A 88 15.35 17.49 1.35
CA GLY A 88 16.54 16.82 1.86
C GLY A 88 16.33 15.94 3.10
N ARG A 89 15.13 15.85 3.63
CA ARG A 89 14.77 15.00 4.78
C ARG A 89 14.08 13.72 4.32
N MET A 90 14.53 12.57 4.80
CA MET A 90 13.85 11.30 4.54
C MET A 90 12.53 11.24 5.30
N LEU A 91 11.48 10.75 4.63
CA LEU A 91 10.14 10.62 5.17
C LEU A 91 9.85 9.18 5.57
N PHE A 92 9.25 9.02 6.73
CA PHE A 92 8.84 7.73 7.28
C PHE A 92 7.45 7.84 7.92
N HIS A 93 6.71 6.76 7.93
CA HIS A 93 5.39 6.70 8.55
C HIS A 93 5.33 5.59 9.60
N THR A 94 5.15 5.98 10.86
CA THR A 94 5.12 5.07 12.02
C THR A 94 3.72 4.53 12.34
N GLY A 95 2.67 5.02 11.68
CA GLY A 95 1.30 4.55 11.86
C GLY A 95 1.18 3.05 11.62
N LYS A 96 0.10 2.44 12.08
CA LYS A 96 -0.13 0.98 11.99
C LYS A 96 -1.09 0.58 10.88
N ALA A 97 -1.79 1.54 10.28
CA ALA A 97 -2.79 1.28 9.26
C ALA A 97 -2.16 0.95 7.89
N HIS A 98 -3.00 0.62 6.95
CA HIS A 98 -2.62 0.11 5.64
C HIS A 98 -2.03 1.19 4.72
N CYS A 99 -1.34 0.74 3.67
CA CYS A 99 -0.80 1.60 2.63
C CYS A 99 -1.31 1.14 1.26
N ILE A 100 -1.49 2.09 0.35
CA ILE A 100 -1.71 1.79 -1.07
C ILE A 100 -0.76 2.61 -1.92
N SER A 101 -0.17 1.96 -2.93
CA SER A 101 0.62 2.63 -3.95
C SER A 101 0.03 2.38 -5.32
N VAL A 102 -0.26 3.46 -6.04
CA VAL A 102 -0.66 3.42 -7.45
C VAL A 102 0.58 3.79 -8.27
N ALA A 103 1.13 2.80 -8.95
CA ALA A 103 2.46 2.89 -9.54
C ALA A 103 2.50 2.13 -10.87
N PRO A 104 2.36 2.82 -12.02
CA PRO A 104 2.49 2.21 -13.34
C PRO A 104 3.81 1.46 -13.53
N ALA A 105 3.87 0.58 -14.52
CA ALA A 105 5.11 -0.11 -14.86
C ALA A 105 6.25 0.89 -15.10
N ARG A 106 7.48 0.54 -14.71
CA ARG A 106 8.68 1.38 -14.82
C ARG A 106 8.61 2.73 -14.07
N SER A 107 7.65 2.92 -13.18
CA SER A 107 7.56 4.12 -12.33
C SER A 107 8.63 4.17 -11.22
N GLY A 108 9.45 3.12 -11.05
CA GLY A 108 10.48 3.02 -10.02
C GLY A 108 9.95 2.62 -8.64
N LYS A 109 8.75 2.04 -8.55
CA LYS A 109 8.17 1.54 -7.29
C LYS A 109 9.08 0.57 -6.56
N GLY A 110 9.65 -0.42 -7.28
CA GLY A 110 10.57 -1.41 -6.72
C GLY A 110 11.78 -0.77 -6.06
N THR A 111 12.46 0.11 -6.78
CA THR A 111 13.73 0.71 -6.36
C THR A 111 13.60 1.82 -5.33
N SER A 112 12.44 2.52 -5.28
CA SER A 112 12.26 3.71 -4.43
C SER A 112 11.24 3.52 -3.30
N ALA A 113 10.51 2.40 -3.27
CA ALA A 113 9.54 2.13 -2.22
C ALA A 113 9.68 0.70 -1.67
N VAL A 114 9.59 -0.35 -2.50
CA VAL A 114 9.54 -1.74 -2.03
C VAL A 114 10.90 -2.20 -1.48
N ILE A 115 11.97 -2.16 -2.28
CA ILE A 115 13.31 -2.57 -1.85
C ILE A 115 13.82 -1.74 -0.66
N PRO A 116 13.71 -0.39 -0.65
CA PRO A 116 14.05 0.39 0.53
C PRO A 116 13.40 -0.12 1.81
N ASN A 117 12.11 -0.42 1.79
CA ASN A 117 11.39 -0.92 2.96
C ASN A 117 11.78 -2.34 3.34
N LEU A 118 12.11 -3.22 2.39
CA LEU A 118 12.62 -4.55 2.67
C LEU A 118 14.03 -4.53 3.28
N LEU A 119 14.85 -3.54 2.94
CA LEU A 119 16.17 -3.32 3.54
C LEU A 119 16.10 -2.59 4.89
N HIS A 120 15.02 -1.83 5.14
CA HIS A 120 14.87 -0.98 6.31
C HIS A 120 14.06 -1.62 7.43
N SER A 121 12.87 -2.17 7.11
CA SER A 121 11.92 -2.68 8.09
C SER A 121 12.31 -4.05 8.63
N GLN A 122 12.40 -4.19 9.96
CA GLN A 122 12.67 -5.45 10.63
C GLN A 122 11.40 -6.29 10.92
N ALA A 123 10.21 -5.80 10.55
CA ALA A 123 8.97 -6.55 10.69
C ALA A 123 9.04 -7.89 9.95
N SER A 124 8.31 -8.90 10.42
CA SER A 124 8.03 -10.07 9.59
C SER A 124 7.31 -9.63 8.32
N THR A 125 7.66 -10.22 7.17
CA THR A 125 7.11 -9.77 5.89
C THR A 125 6.60 -10.93 5.05
N TYR A 126 5.45 -10.69 4.41
CA TYR A 126 4.91 -11.52 3.34
C TYR A 126 4.95 -10.69 2.05
N ILE A 127 5.62 -11.19 1.02
CA ILE A 127 5.96 -10.42 -0.17
C ILE A 127 5.52 -11.18 -1.42
N ILE A 128 4.71 -10.54 -2.28
CA ILE A 128 4.52 -10.99 -3.66
C ILE A 128 5.66 -10.42 -4.49
N ASP A 129 6.40 -11.29 -5.16
CA ASP A 129 7.59 -10.97 -5.94
C ASP A 129 7.46 -11.42 -7.41
N PRO A 130 6.78 -10.65 -8.24
CA PRO A 130 6.73 -10.91 -9.67
C PRO A 130 8.13 -10.70 -10.26
N LYS A 131 8.80 -11.76 -10.66
CA LYS A 131 10.15 -11.85 -11.25
C LYS A 131 11.26 -12.41 -10.33
N GLY A 132 11.09 -12.48 -9.00
CA GLY A 132 12.14 -12.90 -8.08
C GLY A 132 13.21 -11.83 -7.82
N GLU A 133 12.97 -10.59 -8.23
CA GLU A 133 13.90 -9.47 -8.01
C GLU A 133 14.01 -9.10 -6.54
N LEU A 134 12.87 -9.04 -5.84
CA LEU A 134 12.82 -8.62 -4.44
C LEU A 134 13.55 -9.61 -3.54
N ALA A 135 13.32 -10.90 -3.74
CA ALA A 135 14.03 -11.95 -3.03
C ALA A 135 15.53 -11.92 -3.37
N GLY A 136 15.88 -11.81 -4.65
CA GLY A 136 17.28 -11.73 -5.10
C GLY A 136 18.06 -10.61 -4.44
N VAL A 137 17.47 -9.41 -4.37
CA VAL A 137 18.13 -8.20 -3.82
C VAL A 137 18.15 -8.19 -2.29
N THR A 138 17.10 -8.69 -1.61
CA THR A 138 16.90 -8.38 -0.18
C THR A 138 16.97 -9.59 0.76
N ALA A 139 16.80 -10.83 0.26
CA ALA A 139 16.73 -12.03 1.10
C ALA A 139 17.99 -12.28 1.92
N ARG A 140 19.18 -12.03 1.34
CA ARG A 140 20.46 -12.15 2.05
C ARG A 140 20.52 -11.23 3.26
N HIS A 141 20.26 -9.93 3.07
CA HIS A 141 20.27 -8.93 4.13
C HIS A 141 19.28 -9.29 5.25
N ARG A 142 18.06 -9.70 4.89
CA ARG A 142 17.04 -10.06 5.88
C ARG A 142 17.44 -11.27 6.71
N ARG A 143 18.15 -12.25 6.10
CA ARG A 143 18.68 -13.42 6.81
C ARG A 143 19.86 -13.07 7.70
N GLU A 144 20.88 -12.40 7.14
CA GLU A 144 22.17 -12.20 7.80
C GLU A 144 22.13 -11.04 8.80
N THR A 145 21.49 -9.93 8.46
CA THR A 145 21.48 -8.71 9.29
C THR A 145 20.30 -8.68 10.25
N PHE A 146 19.10 -9.06 9.79
CA PHE A 146 17.92 -9.07 10.65
C PHE A 146 17.69 -10.39 11.40
N GLY A 147 18.48 -11.44 11.08
CA GLY A 147 18.35 -12.77 11.69
C GLY A 147 17.00 -13.43 11.39
N GLN A 148 16.42 -13.16 10.22
CA GLN A 148 15.11 -13.68 9.86
C GLN A 148 15.19 -15.06 9.20
N LYS A 149 14.24 -15.94 9.50
CA LYS A 149 13.97 -17.13 8.68
C LYS A 149 13.41 -16.67 7.34
N VAL A 150 14.14 -16.93 6.26
CA VAL A 150 13.74 -16.53 4.90
C VAL A 150 13.19 -17.73 4.16
N ILE A 151 11.93 -17.66 3.80
CA ILE A 151 11.18 -18.64 3.01
C ILE A 151 10.97 -18.06 1.61
N VAL A 152 11.25 -18.87 0.58
CA VAL A 152 11.04 -18.48 -0.81
C VAL A 152 10.21 -19.57 -1.48
N LEU A 153 8.94 -19.27 -1.76
CA LEU A 153 8.06 -20.13 -2.56
C LEU A 153 8.34 -19.80 -4.03
N ASN A 154 9.11 -20.64 -4.70
CA ASN A 154 9.64 -20.43 -6.06
C ASN A 154 9.43 -21.68 -6.93
N PRO A 155 8.19 -22.04 -7.28
CA PRO A 155 7.89 -23.25 -8.04
C PRO A 155 8.67 -23.35 -9.34
N TRP A 156 8.82 -22.22 -10.04
CA TRP A 156 9.50 -22.17 -11.35
C TRP A 156 11.02 -22.15 -11.28
N GLY A 157 11.62 -22.05 -10.10
CA GLY A 157 13.08 -22.06 -9.93
C GLY A 157 13.79 -20.84 -10.48
N LEU A 158 13.11 -19.66 -10.48
CA LEU A 158 13.72 -18.42 -10.97
C LEU A 158 15.01 -18.10 -10.22
N HIS A 159 16.02 -17.70 -10.98
CA HIS A 159 17.32 -17.20 -10.50
C HIS A 159 18.05 -18.12 -9.53
N GLY A 160 17.75 -19.43 -9.51
CA GLY A 160 18.35 -20.36 -8.56
C GLY A 160 18.00 -20.09 -7.08
N LEU A 161 16.97 -19.30 -6.82
CA LEU A 161 16.48 -19.05 -5.46
C LEU A 161 15.92 -20.34 -4.84
N PRO A 162 15.90 -20.45 -3.50
CA PRO A 162 15.33 -21.61 -2.80
C PRO A 162 13.90 -21.94 -3.25
N LYS A 163 13.52 -23.22 -3.10
CA LYS A 163 12.20 -23.77 -3.44
C LYS A 163 11.56 -24.37 -2.19
N HIS A 164 11.06 -23.52 -1.29
CA HIS A 164 10.27 -24.01 -0.17
C HIS A 164 8.87 -24.39 -0.64
N ARG A 165 8.20 -25.22 0.15
CA ARG A 165 6.88 -25.78 -0.15
C ARG A 165 5.87 -25.34 0.89
N PHE A 166 4.63 -25.24 0.48
CA PHE A 166 3.50 -25.01 1.37
C PHE A 166 2.25 -25.68 0.82
N ASN A 167 1.75 -26.68 1.54
CA ASN A 167 0.50 -27.37 1.21
C ASN A 167 -0.71 -26.61 1.79
N PRO A 168 -1.55 -26.00 0.94
CA PRO A 168 -2.70 -25.23 1.41
C PRO A 168 -3.79 -26.04 2.11
N LEU A 169 -3.76 -27.38 2.05
CA LEU A 169 -4.75 -28.24 2.66
C LEU A 169 -4.25 -28.90 3.97
N ALA A 170 -2.94 -28.87 4.24
CA ALA A 170 -2.36 -29.60 5.39
C ALA A 170 -3.01 -29.22 6.74
N TYR A 171 -3.25 -27.92 6.97
CA TYR A 171 -3.83 -27.42 8.22
C TYR A 171 -5.25 -27.94 8.51
N LEU A 172 -5.97 -28.42 7.48
CA LEU A 172 -7.29 -29.02 7.66
C LEU A 172 -7.23 -30.33 8.47
N ILE A 173 -6.12 -31.07 8.34
CA ILE A 173 -5.87 -32.26 9.11
C ILE A 173 -5.65 -31.89 10.58
N ASP A 174 -4.83 -30.86 10.83
CA ASP A 174 -4.58 -30.37 12.20
C ASP A 174 -5.89 -29.95 12.88
N ILE A 175 -6.79 -29.27 12.15
CA ILE A 175 -8.13 -28.90 12.65
C ILE A 175 -8.99 -30.15 12.92
N TYR A 176 -8.92 -31.16 12.04
CA TYR A 176 -9.69 -32.38 12.22
C TYR A 176 -9.22 -33.19 13.46
N GLU A 177 -7.92 -33.27 13.69
CA GLU A 177 -7.30 -34.00 14.78
C GLU A 177 -7.53 -33.32 16.14
N ASP A 178 -7.59 -32.00 16.20
CA ASP A 178 -7.84 -31.23 17.42
C ASP A 178 -9.34 -31.16 17.72
N GLU A 179 -9.79 -31.91 18.72
CA GLU A 179 -11.20 -31.98 19.13
C GLU A 179 -11.79 -30.63 19.55
N THR A 180 -10.95 -29.69 20.02
CA THR A 180 -11.40 -28.38 20.51
C THR A 180 -11.82 -27.46 19.39
N ILE A 181 -11.21 -27.60 18.21
CA ILE A 181 -11.45 -26.77 17.02
C ILE A 181 -12.05 -27.53 15.84
N ARG A 182 -12.20 -28.85 15.92
CA ARG A 182 -12.72 -29.71 14.85
C ARG A 182 -14.05 -29.22 14.26
N ARG A 183 -14.93 -28.65 15.10
CA ARG A 183 -16.22 -28.10 14.65
C ARG A 183 -16.07 -26.97 13.61
N GLY A 184 -14.95 -26.27 13.59
CA GLY A 184 -14.65 -25.22 12.61
C GLY A 184 -14.22 -25.75 11.24
N LEU A 185 -13.95 -27.05 11.08
CA LEU A 185 -13.43 -27.61 9.84
C LEU A 185 -14.34 -27.35 8.63
N THR A 186 -15.66 -27.49 8.81
CA THR A 186 -16.63 -27.27 7.73
C THR A 186 -16.65 -25.83 7.24
N GLU A 187 -16.43 -24.86 8.14
CA GLU A 187 -16.32 -23.43 7.80
C GLU A 187 -15.01 -23.14 7.07
N GLU A 188 -13.88 -23.72 7.52
CA GLU A 188 -12.59 -23.57 6.87
C GLU A 188 -12.58 -24.11 5.45
N VAL A 189 -13.13 -25.31 5.26
CA VAL A 189 -13.26 -25.93 3.95
C VAL A 189 -14.21 -25.12 3.05
N ALA A 190 -15.30 -24.57 3.60
CA ALA A 190 -16.18 -23.68 2.85
C ALA A 190 -15.48 -22.40 2.39
N ALA A 191 -14.64 -21.81 3.27
CA ALA A 191 -13.85 -20.63 2.95
C ALA A 191 -12.79 -20.91 1.87
N LEU A 192 -12.15 -22.09 1.88
CA LEU A 192 -11.23 -22.51 0.81
C LEU A 192 -11.97 -22.74 -0.50
N ALA A 193 -13.10 -23.43 -0.49
CA ALA A 193 -13.90 -23.65 -1.68
C ALA A 193 -14.37 -22.32 -2.30
N LEU A 194 -14.74 -21.33 -1.47
CA LEU A 194 -15.09 -19.99 -1.94
C LEU A 194 -13.90 -19.24 -2.56
N GLN A 195 -12.69 -19.45 -2.03
CA GLN A 195 -11.47 -18.83 -2.60
C GLN A 195 -11.10 -19.49 -3.94
N LEU A 196 -11.25 -20.81 -4.08
CA LEU A 196 -10.99 -21.54 -5.31
C LEU A 196 -12.05 -21.24 -6.39
N VAL A 197 -13.32 -21.14 -5.99
CA VAL A 197 -14.47 -20.86 -6.88
C VAL A 197 -15.17 -19.60 -6.34
N PRO A 198 -14.71 -18.39 -6.67
CA PRO A 198 -15.29 -17.13 -6.20
C PRO A 198 -16.75 -16.96 -6.64
N GLU A 199 -17.50 -16.09 -5.92
CA GLU A 199 -18.84 -15.70 -6.34
C GLU A 199 -18.82 -15.09 -7.74
N PRO A 200 -19.73 -15.53 -8.64
CA PRO A 200 -19.84 -14.93 -9.95
C PRO A 200 -20.51 -13.55 -9.85
N GLU A 201 -20.16 -12.66 -10.77
CA GLU A 201 -20.87 -11.37 -10.89
C GLU A 201 -22.30 -11.56 -11.46
N ASP A 202 -22.51 -12.58 -12.28
CA ASP A 202 -23.81 -12.92 -12.88
C ASP A 202 -24.55 -13.97 -12.03
N ALA A 203 -25.74 -13.63 -11.57
CA ALA A 203 -26.61 -14.51 -10.80
C ALA A 203 -26.94 -15.85 -11.53
N ARG A 204 -26.95 -15.87 -12.87
CA ARG A 204 -27.22 -17.07 -13.68
C ARG A 204 -26.20 -18.19 -13.45
N ASN A 205 -24.96 -17.85 -13.16
CA ASN A 205 -23.89 -18.81 -12.91
C ASN A 205 -23.79 -19.23 -11.44
N LYS A 206 -24.63 -18.67 -10.56
CA LYS A 206 -24.55 -18.92 -9.11
C LYS A 206 -24.77 -20.39 -8.78
N PHE A 207 -25.80 -21.01 -9.35
CA PHE A 207 -26.12 -22.42 -9.13
C PHE A 207 -24.95 -23.36 -9.46
N PHE A 208 -24.32 -23.16 -10.62
CA PHE A 208 -23.19 -24.00 -11.05
C PHE A 208 -21.95 -23.79 -10.16
N ARG A 209 -21.68 -22.55 -9.77
CA ARG A 209 -20.58 -22.24 -8.84
C ARG A 209 -20.80 -22.82 -7.44
N GLU A 210 -22.03 -22.78 -6.95
CA GLU A 210 -22.38 -23.42 -5.67
C GLU A 210 -22.23 -24.94 -5.73
N GLY A 211 -22.64 -25.57 -6.82
CA GLY A 211 -22.44 -27.00 -7.05
C GLY A 211 -20.96 -27.39 -7.08
N SER A 212 -20.13 -26.64 -7.79
CA SER A 212 -18.67 -26.86 -7.82
C SER A 212 -18.03 -26.70 -6.43
N ARG A 213 -18.41 -25.66 -5.68
CA ARG A 213 -17.95 -25.48 -4.29
C ARG A 213 -18.37 -26.61 -3.38
N LYS A 214 -19.60 -27.10 -3.53
CA LYS A 214 -20.11 -28.25 -2.75
C LYS A 214 -19.27 -29.49 -2.99
N LEU A 215 -18.96 -29.80 -4.26
CA LEU A 215 -18.11 -30.93 -4.62
C LEU A 215 -16.70 -30.78 -4.02
N LEU A 216 -16.07 -29.61 -4.16
CA LEU A 216 -14.76 -29.33 -3.56
C LEU A 216 -14.79 -29.49 -2.04
N ARG A 217 -15.83 -28.98 -1.37
CA ARG A 217 -15.99 -29.11 0.09
C ARG A 217 -16.07 -30.58 0.52
N ALA A 218 -16.88 -31.37 -0.17
CA ALA A 218 -17.05 -32.78 0.14
C ALA A 218 -15.72 -33.55 0.10
N ILE A 219 -14.96 -33.39 -1.00
CA ILE A 219 -13.68 -34.08 -1.18
C ILE A 219 -12.63 -33.56 -0.17
N MET A 220 -12.55 -32.25 0.08
CA MET A 220 -11.59 -31.70 1.06
C MET A 220 -11.91 -32.15 2.49
N LEU A 221 -13.18 -32.23 2.89
CA LEU A 221 -13.58 -32.78 4.20
C LEU A 221 -13.17 -34.25 4.33
N HIS A 222 -13.39 -35.05 3.28
CA HIS A 222 -12.94 -36.43 3.24
C HIS A 222 -11.42 -36.54 3.35
N PHE A 223 -10.66 -35.74 2.61
CA PHE A 223 -9.19 -35.75 2.69
C PHE A 223 -8.69 -35.42 4.08
N ALA A 224 -9.25 -34.38 4.70
CA ALA A 224 -8.90 -33.99 6.06
C ALA A 224 -9.21 -35.11 7.08
N SER A 225 -10.39 -35.73 6.98
CA SER A 225 -10.82 -36.77 7.91
C SER A 225 -10.01 -38.08 7.83
N ARG A 226 -9.33 -38.34 6.70
CA ARG A 226 -8.41 -39.48 6.56
C ARG A 226 -7.11 -39.31 7.34
N GLY A 227 -6.77 -38.10 7.78
CA GLY A 227 -5.55 -37.82 8.54
C GLY A 227 -4.24 -38.18 7.80
N ARG A 228 -4.23 -38.16 6.47
CA ARG A 228 -3.07 -38.54 5.64
C ARG A 228 -2.50 -37.34 4.89
N PRO A 229 -1.49 -36.63 5.44
CA PRO A 229 -0.94 -35.43 4.81
C PRO A 229 -0.46 -35.65 3.37
N ALA A 230 0.12 -36.79 3.07
CA ALA A 230 0.65 -37.13 1.74
C ALA A 230 -0.43 -37.28 0.65
N SER A 231 -1.70 -37.46 1.04
CA SER A 231 -2.85 -37.57 0.12
C SER A 231 -3.93 -36.51 0.37
N CYS A 232 -3.61 -35.46 1.12
CA CYS A 232 -4.45 -34.29 1.31
C CYS A 232 -3.80 -33.08 0.65
N THR A 233 -3.75 -33.08 -0.68
CA THR A 233 -3.07 -32.04 -1.46
C THR A 233 -3.94 -31.56 -2.61
N LEU A 234 -3.64 -30.36 -3.15
CA LEU A 234 -4.34 -29.84 -4.33
C LEU A 234 -4.11 -30.70 -5.59
N PRO A 235 -2.92 -31.27 -5.85
CA PRO A 235 -2.74 -32.27 -6.91
C PRO A 235 -3.60 -33.53 -6.73
N ASP A 236 -3.82 -34.01 -5.51
CA ASP A 236 -4.72 -35.15 -5.29
C ASP A 236 -6.18 -34.79 -5.55
N LEU A 237 -6.60 -33.61 -5.15
CA LEU A 237 -7.92 -33.06 -5.47
C LEU A 237 -8.12 -32.97 -7.00
N TRP A 238 -7.12 -32.49 -7.73
CA TRP A 238 -7.13 -32.49 -9.20
C TRP A 238 -7.29 -33.92 -9.79
N ARG A 239 -6.53 -34.90 -9.25
CA ARG A 239 -6.61 -36.31 -9.72
C ARG A 239 -7.98 -36.91 -9.51
N VAL A 240 -8.65 -36.62 -8.38
CA VAL A 240 -10.01 -37.12 -8.13
C VAL A 240 -10.99 -36.51 -9.13
N LEU A 241 -10.91 -35.22 -9.39
CA LEU A 241 -11.82 -34.53 -10.31
C LEU A 241 -11.62 -34.90 -11.77
N GLN A 242 -10.40 -35.29 -12.18
CA GLN A 242 -10.08 -35.65 -13.57
C GLN A 242 -10.29 -37.14 -13.89
N ASN A 243 -10.46 -37.99 -12.89
CA ASN A 243 -10.53 -39.45 -13.12
C ASN A 243 -11.81 -40.01 -12.51
N ALA A 244 -12.72 -40.49 -13.41
CA ALA A 244 -14.00 -41.03 -12.98
C ALA A 244 -13.89 -42.21 -11.99
N THR A 245 -12.95 -43.14 -12.21
CA THR A 245 -12.73 -44.25 -11.28
C THR A 245 -12.30 -43.77 -9.90
N ARG A 246 -11.41 -42.80 -9.83
CA ARG A 246 -10.98 -42.19 -8.53
C ARG A 246 -12.11 -41.41 -7.86
N MET A 247 -12.98 -40.78 -8.65
CA MET A 247 -14.17 -40.09 -8.13
C MET A 247 -15.12 -41.13 -7.49
N ASP A 248 -15.40 -42.23 -8.23
CA ASP A 248 -16.27 -43.28 -7.71
C ASP A 248 -15.70 -43.93 -6.44
N GLU A 249 -14.41 -44.28 -6.43
CA GLU A 249 -13.70 -44.79 -5.22
C GLU A 249 -13.83 -43.83 -4.06
N THR A 250 -13.61 -42.54 -4.31
CA THR A 250 -13.70 -41.46 -3.27
C THR A 250 -15.13 -41.37 -2.74
N LEU A 251 -16.15 -41.40 -3.59
CA LEU A 251 -17.56 -41.36 -3.16
C LEU A 251 -17.96 -42.61 -2.34
N ILE A 252 -17.46 -43.78 -2.72
CA ILE A 252 -17.68 -45.04 -1.95
C ILE A 252 -17.03 -44.95 -0.56
N GLU A 253 -15.76 -44.48 -0.50
CA GLU A 253 -15.08 -44.28 0.81
C GLU A 253 -15.81 -43.27 1.70
N MET A 254 -16.30 -42.17 1.11
CA MET A 254 -17.07 -41.13 1.81
C MET A 254 -18.41 -41.68 2.33
N ALA A 255 -19.13 -42.47 1.56
CA ALA A 255 -20.41 -43.05 1.93
C ALA A 255 -20.29 -44.00 3.17
N GLY A 256 -19.13 -44.64 3.34
CA GLY A 256 -18.83 -45.49 4.50
C GLY A 256 -18.23 -44.73 5.68
N SER A 257 -18.10 -43.40 5.63
CA SER A 257 -17.41 -42.61 6.65
C SER A 257 -18.35 -42.16 7.76
N ASP A 258 -17.94 -42.35 9.04
CA ASP A 258 -18.59 -41.78 10.23
C ASP A 258 -18.01 -40.43 10.66
N ALA A 259 -17.04 -39.91 9.89
CA ALA A 259 -16.32 -38.69 10.20
C ALA A 259 -17.29 -37.50 10.34
N LEU A 260 -16.99 -36.62 11.28
CA LEU A 260 -17.82 -35.46 11.64
C LEU A 260 -19.28 -35.82 11.96
N GLY A 261 -19.51 -36.99 12.53
CA GLY A 261 -20.85 -37.48 12.85
C GLY A 261 -21.69 -37.87 11.64
N GLY A 262 -21.03 -38.34 10.57
CA GLY A 262 -21.68 -38.77 9.32
C GLY A 262 -21.81 -37.69 8.25
N VAL A 263 -21.38 -36.43 8.51
CA VAL A 263 -21.46 -35.32 7.54
C VAL A 263 -20.75 -35.63 6.21
N VAL A 264 -19.64 -36.40 6.27
CA VAL A 264 -18.92 -36.80 5.05
C VAL A 264 -19.76 -37.75 4.20
N ALA A 265 -20.46 -38.71 4.83
CA ALA A 265 -21.38 -39.64 4.18
C ALA A 265 -22.60 -38.90 3.60
N ASP A 266 -23.17 -37.94 4.34
CA ASP A 266 -24.30 -37.12 3.85
C ASP A 266 -23.93 -36.36 2.56
N PHE A 267 -22.69 -35.84 2.46
CA PHE A 267 -22.21 -35.22 1.22
C PHE A 267 -22.12 -36.21 0.07
N ALA A 268 -21.64 -37.44 0.32
CA ALA A 268 -21.56 -38.47 -0.71
C ALA A 268 -22.95 -38.85 -1.22
N ASP A 269 -23.90 -39.04 -0.32
CA ASP A 269 -25.31 -39.34 -0.64
C ASP A 269 -25.96 -38.24 -1.48
N ASP A 270 -25.71 -36.99 -1.17
CA ASP A 270 -26.28 -35.87 -1.89
C ASP A 270 -25.64 -35.69 -3.30
N ILE A 271 -24.34 -35.97 -3.43
CA ILE A 271 -23.62 -35.99 -4.70
C ILE A 271 -24.17 -37.16 -5.55
N ALA A 272 -24.33 -38.37 -4.99
CA ALA A 272 -24.87 -39.53 -5.68
C ALA A 272 -26.30 -39.27 -6.18
N ARG A 273 -27.16 -38.68 -5.36
CA ARG A 273 -28.52 -38.26 -5.77
C ARG A 273 -28.51 -37.22 -6.89
N THR A 274 -27.55 -36.29 -6.88
CA THR A 274 -27.41 -35.29 -7.93
C THR A 274 -27.00 -35.96 -9.25
N LEU A 275 -26.03 -36.87 -9.19
CA LEU A 275 -25.57 -37.66 -10.36
C LEU A 275 -26.73 -38.49 -10.97
N GLU A 276 -27.53 -39.14 -10.13
CA GLU A 276 -28.66 -39.97 -10.57
C GLU A 276 -29.79 -39.14 -11.19
N LYS A 277 -30.19 -38.03 -10.51
CA LYS A 277 -31.36 -37.24 -10.91
C LYS A 277 -31.07 -36.17 -11.97
N ASN A 278 -29.86 -35.63 -11.99
CA ASN A 278 -29.48 -34.53 -12.88
C ASN A 278 -28.00 -34.64 -13.31
N PRO A 279 -27.63 -35.63 -14.15
CA PRO A 279 -26.24 -35.88 -14.54
C PRO A 279 -25.60 -34.71 -15.30
N GLU A 280 -26.37 -33.92 -16.04
CA GLU A 280 -25.85 -32.73 -16.76
C GLU A 280 -25.39 -31.64 -15.79
N SER A 281 -26.16 -31.37 -14.73
CA SER A 281 -25.75 -30.42 -13.68
C SER A 281 -24.54 -30.92 -12.93
N PHE A 282 -24.46 -32.22 -12.63
CA PHE A 282 -23.29 -32.80 -11.96
C PHE A 282 -22.03 -32.67 -12.82
N GLN A 283 -22.13 -32.94 -14.15
CA GLN A 283 -21.02 -32.73 -15.07
C GLN A 283 -20.55 -31.26 -15.05
N SER A 284 -21.47 -30.30 -15.05
CA SER A 284 -21.12 -28.88 -14.97
C SER A 284 -20.45 -28.53 -13.63
N PHE A 285 -20.83 -29.19 -12.53
CA PHE A 285 -20.17 -28.98 -11.23
C PHE A 285 -18.74 -29.52 -11.25
N ILE A 286 -18.51 -30.71 -11.84
CA ILE A 286 -17.16 -31.26 -12.01
C ILE A 286 -16.31 -30.32 -12.88
N GLU A 287 -16.83 -29.86 -14.03
CA GLU A 287 -16.09 -28.94 -14.90
C GLU A 287 -15.66 -27.66 -14.20
N GLY A 288 -16.57 -27.04 -13.44
CA GLY A 288 -16.27 -25.84 -12.67
C GLY A 288 -15.25 -26.09 -11.54
N ALA A 289 -15.35 -27.22 -10.84
CA ALA A 289 -14.39 -27.62 -9.82
C ALA A 289 -13.01 -27.93 -10.43
N THR A 290 -12.99 -28.66 -11.55
CA THR A 290 -11.76 -29.00 -12.29
C THR A 290 -11.04 -27.76 -12.80
N GLN A 291 -11.79 -26.81 -13.37
CA GLN A 291 -11.23 -25.54 -13.82
C GLN A 291 -10.58 -24.77 -12.65
N ALA A 292 -11.20 -24.77 -11.47
CA ALA A 292 -10.70 -24.07 -10.29
C ALA A 292 -9.35 -24.61 -9.78
N VAL A 293 -9.10 -25.92 -9.96
CA VAL A 293 -7.85 -26.57 -9.53
C VAL A 293 -6.90 -26.89 -10.69
N SER A 294 -7.21 -26.47 -11.92
CA SER A 294 -6.44 -26.80 -13.12
C SER A 294 -4.95 -26.41 -13.05
N ILE A 295 -4.63 -25.34 -12.35
CA ILE A 295 -3.24 -24.89 -12.16
C ILE A 295 -2.41 -25.80 -11.23
N PHE A 296 -3.05 -26.72 -10.52
CA PHE A 296 -2.41 -27.68 -9.61
C PHE A 296 -2.27 -29.07 -10.23
N ASP A 297 -2.25 -29.14 -11.57
CA ASP A 297 -1.94 -30.35 -12.33
C ASP A 297 -0.66 -31.02 -11.77
N PRO A 298 -0.69 -32.31 -11.43
CA PRO A 298 0.48 -33.06 -10.94
C PRO A 298 1.72 -33.04 -11.83
N ALA A 299 1.57 -32.76 -13.12
CA ALA A 299 2.69 -32.56 -14.06
C ALA A 299 3.09 -31.07 -14.19
N GLY A 300 2.37 -30.17 -13.53
CA GLY A 300 2.59 -28.73 -13.59
C GLY A 300 3.67 -28.22 -12.60
N TRP A 301 4.12 -27.00 -12.82
CA TRP A 301 5.15 -26.36 -12.01
C TRP A 301 4.78 -26.16 -10.53
N LEU A 302 3.48 -26.02 -10.21
CA LEU A 302 3.03 -25.82 -8.83
C LEU A 302 2.97 -27.12 -8.03
N ALA A 303 2.93 -28.30 -8.68
CA ALA A 303 2.68 -29.57 -8.02
C ALA A 303 3.57 -29.79 -6.79
N ASP A 304 4.88 -29.77 -6.96
CA ASP A 304 5.84 -30.02 -5.87
C ASP A 304 5.72 -28.98 -4.74
N SER A 305 5.42 -27.73 -5.10
CA SER A 305 5.36 -26.63 -4.12
C SER A 305 4.15 -26.68 -3.19
N VAL A 306 3.11 -27.44 -3.54
CA VAL A 306 1.86 -27.56 -2.78
C VAL A 306 1.64 -28.96 -2.17
N MET A 307 2.63 -29.87 -2.27
CA MET A 307 2.51 -31.23 -1.72
C MET A 307 2.93 -31.38 -0.26
N ALA A 308 3.70 -30.46 0.28
CA ALA A 308 4.18 -30.48 1.65
C ALA A 308 4.35 -29.06 2.20
N SER A 309 4.52 -28.93 3.51
CA SER A 309 4.79 -27.63 4.16
C SER A 309 6.14 -27.67 4.87
N ASP A 310 7.04 -26.75 4.51
CA ASP A 310 8.34 -26.55 5.16
C ASP A 310 8.27 -25.49 6.27
N PHE A 311 7.12 -24.81 6.43
CA PHE A 311 6.86 -23.77 7.42
C PHE A 311 5.34 -23.58 7.63
N SER A 312 4.98 -22.75 8.64
CA SER A 312 3.62 -22.27 8.85
C SER A 312 3.54 -20.76 8.73
N PHE A 313 2.46 -20.22 8.14
CA PHE A 313 2.22 -18.77 8.11
C PHE A 313 2.05 -18.14 9.50
N GLY A 314 1.66 -18.92 10.52
CA GLY A 314 1.62 -18.46 11.91
C GLY A 314 2.98 -18.00 12.43
N GLU A 315 4.09 -18.53 11.89
CA GLU A 315 5.45 -18.13 12.23
C GLU A 315 5.73 -16.64 11.95
N LEU A 316 5.03 -16.01 10.99
CA LEU A 316 5.12 -14.57 10.75
C LEU A 316 4.77 -13.75 12.01
N LYS A 317 3.91 -14.28 12.88
CA LYS A 317 3.42 -13.59 14.07
C LYS A 317 4.22 -13.93 15.33
N THR A 318 4.82 -15.11 15.38
CA THR A 318 5.56 -15.59 16.54
C THR A 318 7.08 -15.47 16.40
N GLY A 319 7.58 -15.42 15.16
CA GLY A 319 8.99 -15.35 14.84
C GLY A 319 9.38 -14.08 14.09
N LYS A 320 10.60 -14.07 13.56
CA LYS A 320 11.10 -13.09 12.60
C LYS A 320 11.23 -13.80 11.26
N VAL A 321 10.25 -13.64 10.40
CA VAL A 321 10.12 -14.42 9.16
C VAL A 321 9.89 -13.51 7.96
N SER A 322 10.53 -13.83 6.84
CA SER A 322 10.22 -13.26 5.53
C SER A 322 9.79 -14.35 4.58
N VAL A 323 8.59 -14.22 4.01
CA VAL A 323 8.06 -15.13 3.00
C VAL A 323 7.96 -14.40 1.67
N TYR A 324 8.65 -14.90 0.66
CA TYR A 324 8.58 -14.40 -0.72
C TYR A 324 7.81 -15.40 -1.59
N LEU A 325 6.81 -14.92 -2.29
CA LEU A 325 6.09 -15.67 -3.32
C LEU A 325 6.58 -15.22 -4.68
N VAL A 326 7.39 -16.06 -5.30
CA VAL A 326 8.06 -15.76 -6.57
C VAL A 326 7.27 -16.37 -7.73
N ILE A 327 6.92 -15.53 -8.71
CA ILE A 327 6.17 -15.94 -9.89
C ILE A 327 6.74 -15.28 -11.15
N PRO A 328 6.87 -15.99 -12.29
CA PRO A 328 7.26 -15.36 -13.55
C PRO A 328 6.18 -14.36 -14.03
N PRO A 329 6.57 -13.23 -14.64
CA PRO A 329 5.62 -12.21 -15.10
C PRO A 329 4.56 -12.73 -16.08
N ASP A 330 4.93 -13.66 -16.95
CA ASP A 330 4.04 -14.31 -17.94
C ASP A 330 3.05 -15.30 -17.31
N ARG A 331 3.26 -15.66 -16.04
CA ARG A 331 2.41 -16.58 -15.27
C ARG A 331 1.47 -15.89 -14.30
N VAL A 332 1.67 -14.61 -14.02
CA VAL A 332 0.87 -13.86 -13.04
C VAL A 332 -0.63 -13.94 -13.38
N ALA A 333 -1.00 -13.74 -14.65
CA ALA A 333 -2.39 -13.77 -15.06
C ALA A 333 -3.04 -15.17 -14.95
N THR A 334 -2.30 -16.24 -15.24
CA THR A 334 -2.81 -17.62 -15.25
C THR A 334 -2.76 -18.29 -13.88
N HIS A 335 -1.80 -17.92 -13.03
CA HIS A 335 -1.56 -18.54 -11.72
C HIS A 335 -1.83 -17.58 -10.54
N GLY A 336 -2.44 -16.42 -10.78
CA GLY A 336 -2.80 -15.45 -9.75
C GLY A 336 -3.69 -16.05 -8.65
N ALA A 337 -4.53 -17.03 -8.98
CA ALA A 337 -5.35 -17.75 -8.01
C ALA A 337 -4.51 -18.45 -6.91
N TRP A 338 -3.32 -18.97 -7.24
CA TRP A 338 -2.38 -19.52 -6.26
C TRP A 338 -1.88 -18.44 -5.31
N LEU A 339 -1.48 -17.27 -5.82
CA LEU A 339 -1.08 -16.14 -4.98
C LEU A 339 -2.22 -15.71 -4.05
N GLY A 340 -3.44 -15.61 -4.59
CA GLY A 340 -4.64 -15.25 -3.83
C GLY A 340 -4.95 -16.24 -2.72
N LEU A 341 -4.88 -17.55 -3.01
CA LEU A 341 -5.11 -18.63 -2.05
C LEU A 341 -4.12 -18.52 -0.87
N LEU A 342 -2.81 -18.44 -1.17
CA LEU A 342 -1.78 -18.34 -0.13
C LEU A 342 -1.85 -17.04 0.66
N THR A 343 -2.13 -15.91 -0.01
CA THR A 343 -2.28 -14.61 0.65
C THR A 343 -3.44 -14.63 1.66
N ARG A 344 -4.60 -15.17 1.25
CA ARG A 344 -5.73 -15.31 2.17
C ARG A 344 -5.39 -16.19 3.38
N GLN A 345 -4.76 -17.33 3.14
CA GLN A 345 -4.34 -18.23 4.23
C GLN A 345 -3.33 -17.58 5.16
N ALA A 346 -2.36 -16.86 4.60
CA ALA A 346 -1.38 -16.12 5.41
C ALA A 346 -2.04 -15.04 6.27
N ILE A 347 -2.97 -14.25 5.72
CA ILE A 347 -3.73 -13.24 6.47
C ILE A 347 -4.53 -13.91 7.60
N THR A 348 -5.24 -14.99 7.31
CA THR A 348 -6.06 -15.72 8.29
C THR A 348 -5.19 -16.33 9.40
N ALA A 349 -4.08 -16.97 9.03
CA ALA A 349 -3.16 -17.57 10.00
C ALA A 349 -2.56 -16.52 10.95
N VAL A 350 -2.10 -15.39 10.40
CA VAL A 350 -1.53 -14.28 11.17
C VAL A 350 -2.58 -13.61 12.06
N ALA A 351 -3.83 -13.47 11.59
CA ALA A 351 -4.91 -12.87 12.36
C ALA A 351 -5.33 -13.73 13.57
N ARG A 352 -5.25 -15.05 13.44
CA ARG A 352 -5.60 -16.01 14.50
C ARG A 352 -4.46 -16.30 15.47
N GLN A 353 -3.21 -16.14 15.02
CA GLN A 353 -2.05 -16.47 15.81
C GLN A 353 -1.79 -15.41 16.89
N PRO A 354 -1.77 -15.75 18.18
CA PRO A 354 -1.30 -14.85 19.22
C PRO A 354 0.16 -14.45 19.03
N GLY A 355 0.49 -13.17 19.26
CA GLY A 355 1.86 -12.68 19.16
C GLY A 355 1.94 -11.17 18.94
N ASN A 356 3.10 -10.60 19.24
CA ASN A 356 3.33 -9.16 19.17
C ASN A 356 4.24 -8.74 18.00
N THR A 357 4.75 -9.70 17.21
CA THR A 357 5.60 -9.38 16.06
C THR A 357 4.80 -8.60 15.03
N PRO A 358 5.25 -7.38 14.64
CA PRO A 358 4.63 -6.65 13.54
C PRO A 358 4.77 -7.43 12.23
N VAL A 359 3.70 -7.50 11.46
CA VAL A 359 3.69 -8.18 10.17
C VAL A 359 3.34 -7.20 9.05
N LEU A 360 4.13 -7.18 7.99
CA LEU A 360 3.92 -6.37 6.81
C LEU A 360 3.64 -7.27 5.59
N PHE A 361 2.46 -7.16 5.03
CA PHE A 361 2.11 -7.75 3.75
C PHE A 361 2.41 -6.75 2.64
N MET A 362 3.34 -7.07 1.74
CA MET A 362 3.65 -6.30 0.53
C MET A 362 3.07 -7.03 -0.67
N LEU A 363 1.92 -6.58 -1.13
CA LEU A 363 1.14 -7.24 -2.18
C LEU A 363 1.36 -6.51 -3.51
N ASP A 364 2.48 -6.80 -4.19
CA ASP A 364 2.74 -6.25 -5.53
C ASP A 364 1.88 -6.97 -6.57
N GLU A 365 1.48 -6.24 -7.60
CA GLU A 365 0.55 -6.71 -8.65
C GLU A 365 -0.78 -7.23 -8.07
N PHE A 366 -1.27 -6.61 -6.99
CA PHE A 366 -2.41 -7.08 -6.20
C PHE A 366 -3.67 -7.41 -7.02
N ALA A 367 -3.99 -6.61 -8.03
CA ALA A 367 -5.14 -6.85 -8.89
C ALA A 367 -5.09 -8.19 -9.64
N ASN A 368 -3.89 -8.74 -9.88
CA ASN A 368 -3.72 -9.99 -10.61
C ASN A 368 -3.92 -11.25 -9.75
N MET A 369 -4.07 -11.11 -8.44
CA MET A 369 -4.34 -12.25 -7.54
C MET A 369 -5.80 -12.71 -7.55
N GLY A 370 -6.66 -12.02 -8.29
CA GLY A 370 -8.10 -12.22 -8.23
C GLY A 370 -8.72 -11.62 -6.97
N LYS A 371 -10.01 -11.85 -6.78
CA LYS A 371 -10.75 -11.32 -5.63
C LYS A 371 -10.46 -12.13 -4.37
N LEU A 372 -9.83 -11.51 -3.39
CA LEU A 372 -9.67 -12.10 -2.05
C LEU A 372 -10.98 -11.91 -1.27
N ALA A 373 -11.72 -13.00 -1.09
CA ALA A 373 -12.98 -12.96 -0.36
C ALA A 373 -12.77 -12.48 1.09
N GLY A 374 -13.57 -11.51 1.55
CA GLY A 374 -13.51 -10.96 2.90
C GLY A 374 -12.30 -10.07 3.20
N LEU A 375 -11.55 -9.63 2.17
CA LEU A 375 -10.40 -8.75 2.40
C LEU A 375 -10.83 -7.38 2.92
N SER A 376 -11.85 -6.76 2.32
CA SER A 376 -12.33 -5.43 2.69
C SER A 376 -12.68 -5.35 4.17
N GLU A 377 -13.34 -6.39 4.68
CA GLU A 377 -13.72 -6.55 6.07
C GLU A 377 -12.50 -6.79 6.97
N SER A 378 -11.57 -7.63 6.49
CA SER A 378 -10.34 -7.94 7.21
C SER A 378 -9.45 -6.71 7.39
N LEU A 379 -9.34 -5.84 6.39
CA LEU A 379 -8.53 -4.62 6.46
C LEU A 379 -8.90 -3.72 7.65
N THR A 380 -10.16 -3.72 8.08
CA THR A 380 -10.59 -2.93 9.25
C THR A 380 -10.02 -3.46 10.58
N LEU A 381 -9.81 -4.77 10.70
CA LEU A 381 -9.42 -5.44 11.93
C LEU A 381 -7.89 -5.63 12.05
N LEU A 382 -7.20 -5.84 10.95
CA LEU A 382 -5.79 -6.20 10.90
C LEU A 382 -4.83 -5.22 11.61
N PRO A 383 -5.02 -3.87 11.56
CA PRO A 383 -4.15 -2.94 12.27
C PRO A 383 -4.14 -3.14 13.78
N GLY A 384 -5.31 -3.49 14.37
CA GLY A 384 -5.43 -3.82 15.79
C GLY A 384 -4.63 -5.05 16.18
N LEU A 385 -4.37 -5.96 15.25
CA LEU A 385 -3.57 -7.16 15.42
C LEU A 385 -2.08 -6.94 15.09
N GLY A 386 -1.65 -5.71 14.81
CA GLY A 386 -0.27 -5.39 14.41
C GLY A 386 0.09 -5.88 13.01
N VAL A 387 -0.91 -6.01 12.14
CA VAL A 387 -0.75 -6.44 10.74
C VAL A 387 -1.02 -5.26 9.82
N ARG A 388 -0.03 -4.91 9.02
CA ARG A 388 -0.14 -3.87 7.99
C ARG A 388 -0.17 -4.53 6.61
N VAL A 389 -1.09 -4.09 5.76
CA VAL A 389 -1.15 -4.48 4.36
C VAL A 389 -0.75 -3.29 3.50
N TRP A 390 0.21 -3.49 2.61
CA TRP A 390 0.60 -2.53 1.60
C TRP A 390 0.19 -3.08 0.23
N ILE A 391 -0.88 -2.53 -0.30
CA ILE A 391 -1.42 -2.88 -1.60
C ILE A 391 -0.71 -2.06 -2.67
N ILE A 392 -0.18 -2.71 -3.71
CA ILE A 392 0.50 -2.06 -4.81
C ILE A 392 -0.19 -2.46 -6.11
N VAL A 393 -0.67 -1.47 -6.86
CA VAL A 393 -1.39 -1.65 -8.12
C VAL A 393 -0.81 -0.74 -9.21
N GLN A 394 -0.96 -1.14 -10.46
CA GLN A 394 -0.54 -0.30 -11.59
C GLN A 394 -1.56 0.82 -11.88
N SER A 395 -2.85 0.54 -11.70
CA SER A 395 -3.93 1.53 -11.83
C SER A 395 -5.09 1.20 -10.90
N LEU A 396 -5.90 2.22 -10.57
CA LEU A 396 -7.13 2.02 -9.81
C LEU A 396 -8.21 1.30 -10.62
N ASP A 397 -8.18 1.40 -11.96
CA ASP A 397 -9.17 0.73 -12.80
C ASP A 397 -8.97 -0.78 -12.83
N GLN A 398 -7.73 -1.27 -12.78
CA GLN A 398 -7.48 -2.71 -12.56
C GLN A 398 -8.10 -3.18 -11.24
N LEU A 399 -7.94 -2.40 -10.18
CA LEU A 399 -8.53 -2.74 -8.89
C LEU A 399 -10.07 -2.71 -8.94
N ARG A 400 -10.66 -1.72 -9.62
CA ARG A 400 -12.12 -1.61 -9.82
C ARG A 400 -12.68 -2.77 -10.64
N THR A 401 -11.93 -3.25 -11.63
CA THR A 401 -12.35 -4.41 -12.45
C THR A 401 -12.46 -5.67 -11.60
N VAL A 402 -11.55 -5.88 -10.65
CA VAL A 402 -11.54 -7.10 -9.81
C VAL A 402 -12.49 -7.01 -8.61
N TYR A 403 -12.53 -5.85 -7.95
CA TYR A 403 -13.25 -5.68 -6.67
C TYR A 403 -14.57 -4.92 -6.80
N GLY A 404 -14.79 -4.24 -7.91
CA GLY A 404 -15.89 -3.28 -8.07
C GLY A 404 -15.54 -1.92 -7.46
N ARG A 405 -16.37 -0.91 -7.77
CA ARG A 405 -16.12 0.48 -7.36
C ARG A 405 -16.21 0.69 -5.85
N GLU A 406 -17.21 0.09 -5.21
CA GLU A 406 -17.46 0.27 -3.78
C GLU A 406 -16.36 -0.34 -2.91
N ALA A 407 -15.97 -1.59 -3.17
CA ALA A 407 -14.88 -2.23 -2.44
C ALA A 407 -13.53 -1.54 -2.69
N THR A 408 -13.29 -1.03 -3.91
CA THR A 408 -12.10 -0.21 -4.19
C THR A 408 -12.07 1.07 -3.34
N ASN A 409 -13.20 1.77 -3.22
CA ASN A 409 -13.31 2.95 -2.37
C ASN A 409 -13.09 2.61 -0.89
N THR A 410 -13.60 1.46 -0.43
CA THR A 410 -13.36 0.96 0.93
C THR A 410 -11.86 0.70 1.15
N ILE A 411 -11.17 0.02 0.23
CA ILE A 411 -9.73 -0.22 0.30
C ILE A 411 -8.96 1.11 0.38
N LEU A 412 -9.31 2.09 -0.46
CA LEU A 412 -8.67 3.40 -0.44
C LEU A 412 -8.90 4.13 0.89
N SER A 413 -10.09 4.06 1.45
CA SER A 413 -10.43 4.72 2.73
C SER A 413 -9.74 4.09 3.94
N GLN A 414 -9.39 2.80 3.88
CA GLN A 414 -8.65 2.09 4.91
C GLN A 414 -7.12 2.29 4.81
N ALA A 415 -6.64 2.88 3.70
CA ALA A 415 -5.24 3.20 3.51
C ALA A 415 -4.90 4.55 4.16
N GLU A 416 -4.20 4.52 5.29
CA GLU A 416 -3.67 5.72 5.97
C GLU A 416 -2.66 6.48 5.12
N VAL A 417 -1.89 5.74 4.30
CA VAL A 417 -0.93 6.29 3.34
C VAL A 417 -1.33 5.89 1.93
N GLN A 418 -1.57 6.89 1.09
CA GLN A 418 -1.80 6.71 -0.33
C GLN A 418 -0.65 7.34 -1.11
N GLN A 419 0.01 6.58 -1.97
CA GLN A 419 1.21 6.96 -2.68
C GLN A 419 1.00 6.83 -4.20
N PHE A 420 1.27 7.90 -4.93
CA PHE A 420 0.99 7.99 -6.36
C PHE A 420 2.26 8.32 -7.14
N PHE A 421 2.65 7.42 -8.04
CA PHE A 421 3.83 7.52 -8.89
C PHE A 421 3.44 7.79 -10.33
N ALA A 422 4.16 8.67 -11.03
CA ALA A 422 4.10 8.83 -12.49
C ALA A 422 2.67 8.78 -13.06
N VAL A 423 1.77 9.61 -12.52
CA VAL A 423 0.34 9.64 -12.88
C VAL A 423 0.19 10.10 -14.33
N GLN A 424 -0.32 9.23 -15.21
CA GLN A 424 -0.59 9.52 -16.61
C GLN A 424 -2.09 9.51 -16.93
N ASP A 425 -2.86 8.71 -16.21
CA ASP A 425 -4.30 8.61 -16.39
C ASP A 425 -5.02 9.91 -16.01
N HIS A 426 -5.90 10.39 -16.90
CA HIS A 426 -6.60 11.66 -16.71
C HIS A 426 -7.61 11.59 -15.55
N GLY A 427 -8.31 10.46 -15.39
CA GLY A 427 -9.28 10.25 -14.32
C GLY A 427 -8.62 10.27 -12.95
N LEU A 428 -7.48 9.60 -12.81
CA LEU A 428 -6.66 9.61 -11.60
C LEU A 428 -6.07 11.01 -11.34
N ALA A 429 -5.57 11.69 -12.37
CA ALA A 429 -5.04 13.05 -12.23
C ALA A 429 -6.11 14.04 -11.76
N LYS A 430 -7.34 13.91 -12.28
CA LYS A 430 -8.49 14.72 -11.83
C LYS A 430 -8.86 14.41 -10.39
N MET A 431 -8.99 13.12 -10.03
CA MET A 431 -9.26 12.70 -8.65
C MET A 431 -8.22 13.25 -7.67
N LEU A 432 -6.93 13.21 -8.03
CA LEU A 432 -5.86 13.76 -7.20
C LEU A 432 -5.94 15.29 -7.11
N SER A 433 -6.19 15.99 -8.22
CA SER A 433 -6.37 17.44 -8.22
C SER A 433 -7.47 17.88 -7.27
N ASP A 434 -8.61 17.16 -7.29
CA ASP A 434 -9.73 17.40 -6.39
C ASP A 434 -9.36 17.09 -4.92
N ALA A 435 -8.64 16.00 -4.66
CA ALA A 435 -8.17 15.60 -3.34
C ALA A 435 -7.11 16.55 -2.75
N LEU A 436 -6.26 17.15 -3.58
CA LEU A 436 -5.28 18.15 -3.19
C LEU A 436 -5.91 19.47 -2.76
N GLY A 437 -7.15 19.74 -3.20
CA GLY A 437 -7.91 20.93 -2.85
C GLY A 437 -7.54 22.17 -3.64
N GLN A 438 -8.13 23.29 -3.23
CA GLN A 438 -7.99 24.58 -3.90
C GLN A 438 -7.26 25.59 -3.03
N ARG A 439 -6.61 26.56 -3.67
CA ARG A 439 -6.00 27.74 -3.06
C ARG A 439 -6.52 29.01 -3.69
N THR A 440 -6.56 30.07 -2.93
CA THR A 440 -6.82 31.41 -3.42
C THR A 440 -5.58 31.95 -4.13
N VAL A 441 -5.71 32.41 -5.34
CA VAL A 441 -4.66 33.10 -6.09
C VAL A 441 -5.11 34.50 -6.44
N LYS A 442 -4.18 35.46 -6.47
CA LYS A 442 -4.45 36.81 -6.95
C LYS A 442 -4.20 36.87 -8.44
N THR A 443 -5.20 37.38 -9.15
CA THR A 443 -5.11 37.65 -10.60
C THR A 443 -4.96 39.15 -10.81
N LEU A 444 -4.00 39.53 -11.63
CA LEU A 444 -3.78 40.89 -12.04
C LEU A 444 -4.36 41.07 -13.46
N SER A 445 -5.37 41.89 -13.62
CA SER A 445 -5.85 42.32 -14.92
C SER A 445 -5.36 43.73 -15.18
N VAL A 446 -4.55 43.88 -16.23
CA VAL A 446 -4.09 45.19 -16.71
C VAL A 446 -5.03 45.62 -17.85
N ASN A 447 -5.75 46.71 -17.64
CA ASN A 447 -6.58 47.31 -18.68
C ASN A 447 -5.69 48.28 -19.48
N LEU A 448 -5.30 47.87 -20.68
CA LEU A 448 -4.59 48.78 -21.60
C LEU A 448 -5.60 49.80 -22.08
N GLY A 449 -5.47 51.06 -21.64
CA GLY A 449 -6.37 52.15 -22.00
C GLY A 449 -6.58 52.26 -23.51
N ARG A 450 -7.75 52.73 -23.92
CA ARG A 450 -8.12 52.88 -25.35
C ARG A 450 -7.44 54.07 -26.04
N LYS A 451 -6.74 54.91 -25.31
CA LYS A 451 -5.99 56.07 -25.84
C LYS A 451 -4.58 56.09 -25.26
N GLU A 452 -3.61 56.60 -26.03
CA GLU A 452 -2.20 56.70 -25.65
C GLU A 452 -1.92 57.48 -24.35
N ASP A 453 -2.88 58.27 -23.86
CA ASP A 453 -2.76 59.09 -22.64
C ASP A 453 -3.48 58.51 -21.39
N ASP A 454 -4.13 57.32 -21.49
CA ASP A 454 -4.78 56.70 -20.34
C ASP A 454 -3.77 55.86 -19.55
N ASP A 455 -3.58 56.20 -18.28
CA ASP A 455 -2.82 55.36 -17.33
C ASP A 455 -3.41 53.94 -17.27
N PRO A 456 -2.59 52.89 -17.42
CA PRO A 456 -3.06 51.52 -17.37
C PRO A 456 -3.69 51.21 -15.99
N GLY A 457 -5.01 50.97 -16.00
CA GLY A 457 -5.74 50.59 -14.79
C GLY A 457 -5.40 49.16 -14.38
N GLU A 458 -4.84 48.97 -13.17
CA GLU A 458 -4.63 47.65 -12.57
C GLU A 458 -5.87 47.25 -11.77
N SER A 459 -6.49 46.15 -12.12
CA SER A 459 -7.53 45.51 -11.31
C SER A 459 -7.00 44.21 -10.72
N ARG A 460 -7.10 44.08 -9.40
CA ARG A 460 -6.68 42.86 -8.65
C ARG A 460 -7.92 42.14 -8.17
N ALA A 461 -8.09 40.89 -8.63
CA ALA A 461 -9.16 39.99 -8.18
C ALA A 461 -8.57 38.73 -7.55
N GLU A 462 -9.36 38.08 -6.73
CA GLU A 462 -9.01 36.74 -6.22
C GLU A 462 -9.79 35.68 -6.99
N ALA A 463 -9.15 34.53 -7.26
CA ALA A 463 -9.74 33.41 -7.95
C ALA A 463 -9.36 32.09 -7.27
N ALA A 464 -10.24 31.09 -7.41
CA ALA A 464 -9.96 29.72 -7.02
C ALA A 464 -9.00 29.08 -8.03
N ARG A 465 -7.99 28.40 -7.55
CA ARG A 465 -7.11 27.55 -8.36
C ARG A 465 -6.84 26.24 -7.62
N PRO A 466 -6.93 25.06 -8.30
CA PRO A 466 -6.45 23.82 -7.72
C PRO A 466 -5.01 23.95 -7.23
N LEU A 467 -4.65 23.26 -6.12
CA LEU A 467 -3.27 23.25 -5.63
C LEU A 467 -2.30 22.74 -6.70
N MET A 468 -2.70 21.68 -7.42
CA MET A 468 -2.15 21.26 -8.71
C MET A 468 -3.31 20.93 -9.67
N SER A 469 -3.25 21.41 -10.89
CA SER A 469 -4.21 21.02 -11.94
C SER A 469 -3.95 19.57 -12.41
N PRO A 470 -4.91 18.90 -13.04
CA PRO A 470 -4.70 17.56 -13.61
C PRO A 470 -3.52 17.51 -14.58
N ASP A 471 -3.31 18.54 -15.36
CA ASP A 471 -2.18 18.63 -16.31
C ASP A 471 -0.84 18.78 -15.59
N GLU A 472 -0.77 19.61 -14.55
CA GLU A 472 0.43 19.75 -13.71
C GLU A 472 0.79 18.41 -13.03
N ILE A 473 -0.20 17.62 -12.60
CA ILE A 473 0.01 16.28 -12.03
C ILE A 473 0.60 15.33 -13.07
N ARG A 474 0.06 15.32 -14.29
CA ARG A 474 0.54 14.47 -15.39
C ARG A 474 1.94 14.84 -15.88
N LEU A 475 2.29 16.11 -15.79
CA LEU A 475 3.60 16.64 -16.17
C LEU A 475 4.62 16.63 -15.02
N MET A 476 4.25 16.08 -13.88
CA MET A 476 5.16 16.01 -12.71
C MET A 476 6.43 15.20 -13.07
N PRO A 477 7.62 15.70 -12.69
CA PRO A 477 8.87 14.99 -12.93
C PRO A 477 8.85 13.56 -12.39
N THR A 478 9.42 12.62 -13.17
CA THR A 478 9.42 11.20 -12.82
C THR A 478 10.14 10.88 -11.50
N GLY A 479 11.03 11.76 -11.02
CA GLY A 479 11.68 11.66 -9.70
C GLY A 479 10.78 12.06 -8.52
N GLN A 480 9.53 12.45 -8.75
CA GLN A 480 8.61 12.91 -7.73
C GLN A 480 7.38 12.00 -7.62
N GLN A 481 6.68 12.15 -6.51
CA GLN A 481 5.47 11.43 -6.17
C GLN A 481 4.55 12.31 -5.32
N ILE A 482 3.27 11.97 -5.30
CA ILE A 482 2.30 12.58 -4.40
C ILE A 482 1.99 11.59 -3.27
N LEU A 483 2.06 12.06 -2.04
CA LEU A 483 1.65 11.32 -0.85
C LEU A 483 0.44 12.01 -0.22
N LEU A 484 -0.61 11.24 0.01
CA LEU A 484 -1.75 11.63 0.84
C LEU A 484 -1.68 10.78 2.11
N ILE A 485 -1.47 11.43 3.26
CA ILE A 485 -1.39 10.79 4.57
C ILE A 485 -2.56 11.31 5.40
N GLN A 486 -3.31 10.43 6.03
CA GLN A 486 -4.47 10.78 6.82
C GLN A 486 -4.12 11.85 7.86
N SER A 487 -4.97 12.87 8.00
CA SER A 487 -4.79 14.00 8.93
C SER A 487 -3.59 14.90 8.65
N HIS A 488 -2.95 14.77 7.49
CA HIS A 488 -1.81 15.60 7.10
C HIS A 488 -2.09 16.36 5.80
N ARG A 489 -1.38 17.47 5.59
CA ARG A 489 -1.35 18.14 4.30
C ARG A 489 -0.74 17.22 3.24
N PRO A 490 -1.16 17.31 1.98
CA PRO A 490 -0.54 16.54 0.91
C PRO A 490 0.95 16.86 0.79
N ILE A 491 1.72 15.86 0.38
CA ILE A 491 3.17 15.98 0.24
C ILE A 491 3.57 15.71 -1.21
N ARG A 492 4.34 16.64 -1.80
CA ARG A 492 5.04 16.42 -3.05
C ARG A 492 6.46 15.99 -2.74
N ALA A 493 6.68 14.68 -2.65
CA ALA A 493 7.93 14.09 -2.20
C ALA A 493 8.85 13.71 -3.37
N GLN A 494 10.15 13.65 -3.10
CA GLN A 494 11.15 13.05 -3.99
C GLN A 494 11.14 11.54 -3.81
N ARG A 495 11.23 10.79 -4.91
CA ARG A 495 11.54 9.36 -4.89
C ARG A 495 13.02 9.18 -4.62
N VAL A 496 13.36 8.25 -3.75
CA VAL A 496 14.75 7.99 -3.36
C VAL A 496 15.09 6.53 -3.65
N PRO A 497 15.82 6.24 -4.71
CA PRO A 497 16.28 4.88 -5.00
C PRO A 497 17.21 4.37 -3.90
N PHE A 498 17.09 3.07 -3.53
CA PHE A 498 17.85 2.47 -2.43
C PHE A 498 19.37 2.62 -2.58
N TRP A 499 19.90 2.65 -3.79
CA TRP A 499 21.33 2.81 -4.05
C TRP A 499 21.89 4.21 -3.77
N THR A 500 21.03 5.19 -3.50
CA THR A 500 21.41 6.55 -3.09
C THR A 500 21.40 6.75 -1.57
N VAL A 501 21.16 5.69 -0.81
CA VAL A 501 21.04 5.72 0.65
C VAL A 501 22.05 4.76 1.28
N ALA A 502 22.96 5.27 2.11
CA ALA A 502 23.78 4.44 2.96
C ALA A 502 23.00 4.10 4.25
N PRO A 503 22.99 2.85 4.72
CA PRO A 503 23.76 1.69 4.21
C PRO A 503 22.99 0.79 3.22
N TRP A 504 21.82 1.16 2.73
CA TRP A 504 20.99 0.30 1.86
C TRP A 504 21.70 -0.10 0.57
N CYS A 505 22.50 0.83 -0.01
CA CYS A 505 23.29 0.57 -1.20
C CYS A 505 24.31 -0.58 -1.02
N ASP A 506 24.78 -0.81 0.22
CA ASP A 506 25.74 -1.86 0.54
C ASP A 506 25.04 -3.17 0.94
N TRP A 507 23.84 -3.06 1.51
CA TRP A 507 23.05 -4.21 1.95
C TRP A 507 22.35 -4.95 0.80
N ALA A 508 22.00 -4.22 -0.25
CA ALA A 508 21.35 -4.78 -1.42
C ALA A 508 22.30 -5.71 -2.20
N ALA A 509 21.84 -6.91 -2.52
CA ALA A 509 22.52 -7.77 -3.46
C ALA A 509 22.28 -7.30 -4.92
N PRO A 510 23.10 -7.71 -5.89
CA PRO A 510 22.83 -7.45 -7.30
C PRO A 510 21.45 -7.95 -7.71
N ASN A 511 20.76 -7.18 -8.55
CA ASN A 511 19.46 -7.58 -9.08
C ASN A 511 19.64 -8.76 -10.05
N PRO A 512 18.95 -9.88 -9.87
CA PRO A 512 19.13 -11.05 -10.73
C PRO A 512 18.67 -10.84 -12.18
N VAL A 513 17.85 -9.80 -12.44
CA VAL A 513 17.34 -9.47 -13.78
C VAL A 513 18.13 -8.32 -14.42
N GLU A 514 18.40 -7.26 -13.67
CA GLU A 514 19.05 -6.04 -14.17
C GLU A 514 20.55 -5.98 -13.90
N GLY A 515 21.08 -6.92 -13.09
CA GLY A 515 22.48 -6.94 -12.71
C GLY A 515 22.83 -6.01 -11.56
N ALA A 516 24.07 -5.51 -11.54
CA ALA A 516 24.52 -4.60 -10.49
C ALA A 516 23.81 -3.24 -10.59
N HIS A 517 23.31 -2.76 -9.46
CA HIS A 517 22.71 -1.42 -9.37
C HIS A 517 23.79 -0.32 -9.42
N PRO A 518 23.43 0.92 -9.80
CA PRO A 518 24.33 2.06 -9.75
C PRO A 518 24.91 2.25 -8.34
N ARG A 519 26.16 2.72 -8.25
CA ARG A 519 26.82 3.04 -6.97
C ARG A 519 27.31 4.48 -6.96
N PRO A 520 26.38 5.47 -6.99
CA PRO A 520 26.76 6.86 -6.80
C PRO A 520 27.21 7.08 -5.36
N GLU A 521 27.82 8.23 -5.08
CA GLU A 521 27.99 8.67 -3.70
C GLU A 521 26.62 8.80 -3.03
N PRO A 522 26.40 8.20 -1.83
CA PRO A 522 25.10 8.25 -1.17
C PRO A 522 24.68 9.68 -0.84
N THR A 523 23.49 10.05 -1.32
CA THR A 523 22.87 11.35 -1.04
C THR A 523 22.31 11.42 0.38
N TYR A 524 21.86 10.28 0.91
CA TYR A 524 21.26 10.16 2.24
C TYR A 524 22.05 9.16 3.08
N ARG A 525 22.13 9.42 4.39
CA ARG A 525 22.76 8.51 5.36
C ARG A 525 21.79 8.25 6.52
N LEU A 526 21.55 6.96 6.80
CA LEU A 526 20.78 6.51 7.96
C LEU A 526 21.73 5.87 8.97
N THR A 527 21.57 6.27 10.23
CA THR A 527 22.29 5.64 11.34
C THR A 527 21.35 4.69 12.05
N TYR A 528 21.67 3.40 12.03
CA TYR A 528 20.99 2.39 12.82
C TYR A 528 21.75 2.26 14.17
N ARG A 529 21.01 2.40 15.28
CA ARG A 529 21.62 2.09 16.58
C ARG A 529 21.89 0.59 16.63
N GLU A 530 23.13 0.20 16.80
CA GLU A 530 23.47 -1.17 17.17
C GLU A 530 22.68 -1.50 18.45
N LYS A 531 21.94 -2.60 18.46
CA LYS A 531 21.42 -3.13 19.71
C LYS A 531 22.65 -3.45 20.56
N ARG A 532 22.84 -2.72 21.65
CA ARG A 532 23.67 -3.24 22.73
C ARG A 532 22.96 -4.47 23.24
N ASP A 533 23.62 -5.61 23.18
CA ASP A 533 23.25 -6.82 23.89
C ASP A 533 23.33 -6.47 25.38
N ASP A 534 22.17 -6.15 25.98
CA ASP A 534 21.98 -6.09 27.44
C ASP A 534 21.29 -7.40 27.89
#